data_628e6160b9b3408525a5f4278c076a46
#
_entry.id   628e6160b9b3408525a5f4278c076a46
#
_cell.length_a   1.000
_cell.length_b   1.000
_cell.length_c   1.000
_cell.angle_alpha   90.00
_cell.angle_beta   90.00
_cell.angle_gamma   90.00
#
_symmetry.space_group_name_H-M   'P 1'
#
loop_
_entity.id
_entity.type
_entity.pdbx_description
1 polymer ?
#
loop_
_entity_poly.entity_id
_entity_poly.type
_entity_poly.pdbx_seq_one_letter_code
_entity_poly.pdbx_strand_id
1 'polypeptide(L)'
;EDHIAQMIELLGKVPKRMIQQGKYSDEIFNRKYELRHIKSLDQWPISSVLQEKYNFSEYESNMISSFLLPMLDYNPKTRANASECLKHTWLQN
;
A
#
# COMPACT_ATOMS: atom_id res chain seq x y z
N GLU A 1 10.53 -11.88 1.04
CA GLU A 1 9.08 -12.14 1.02
C GLU A 1 8.34 -11.48 2.18
N ASP A 2 8.93 -11.44 3.37
CA ASP A 2 8.33 -10.80 4.55
C ASP A 2 8.03 -9.31 4.30
N HIS A 3 8.95 -8.61 3.67
CA HIS A 3 8.76 -7.18 3.35
C HIS A 3 7.58 -6.97 2.41
N ILE A 4 7.47 -7.83 1.40
CA ILE A 4 6.36 -7.76 0.44
C ILE A 4 5.04 -8.09 1.11
N ALA A 5 5.04 -9.06 2.04
CA ALA A 5 3.85 -9.40 2.81
C ALA A 5 3.35 -8.19 3.60
N GLN A 6 4.26 -7.46 4.26
CA GLN A 6 3.92 -6.25 5.00
C GLN A 6 3.32 -5.17 4.10
N MET A 7 3.87 -5.01 2.89
CA MET A 7 3.33 -4.07 1.92
C MET A 7 1.90 -4.45 1.51
N ILE A 8 1.66 -5.73 1.25
CA ILE A 8 0.35 -6.23 0.86
C ILE A 8 -0.68 -6.04 1.98
N GLU A 9 -0.27 -6.29 3.22
CA GLU A 9 -1.16 -6.10 4.38
C GLU A 9 -1.59 -4.64 4.53
N LEU A 10 -0.70 -3.71 4.22
CA LEU A 10 -0.95 -2.28 4.35
C LEU A 10 -1.65 -1.67 3.13
N LEU A 11 -1.24 -2.07 1.94
CA LEU A 11 -1.63 -1.43 0.68
C LEU A 11 -2.56 -2.26 -0.20
N GLY A 12 -2.74 -3.54 0.11
CA GLY A 12 -3.53 -4.44 -0.70
C GLY A 12 -2.70 -5.19 -1.73
N LYS A 13 -3.36 -5.94 -2.58
CA LYS A 13 -2.69 -6.84 -3.54
C LYS A 13 -1.83 -6.09 -4.56
N VAL A 14 -0.67 -6.65 -4.86
CA VAL A 14 0.18 -6.15 -5.94
C VAL A 14 -0.51 -6.45 -7.28
N PRO A 15 -0.60 -5.47 -8.20
CA PRO A 15 -1.21 -5.69 -9.50
C PRO A 15 -0.52 -6.83 -10.27
N LYS A 16 -1.33 -7.70 -10.90
CA LYS A 16 -0.83 -8.86 -11.64
C LYS A 16 0.22 -8.48 -12.69
N ARG A 17 0.00 -7.35 -13.38
CA ARG A 17 0.93 -6.88 -14.41
C ARG A 17 2.33 -6.62 -13.84
N MET A 18 2.41 -6.05 -12.65
CA MET A 18 3.69 -5.79 -12.00
C MET A 18 4.39 -7.10 -11.61
N ILE A 19 3.62 -8.07 -11.14
CA ILE A 19 4.16 -9.40 -10.81
C ILE A 19 4.72 -10.05 -12.07
N GLN A 20 3.99 -9.97 -13.20
CA GLN A 20 4.42 -10.54 -14.46
C GLN A 20 5.70 -9.92 -15.01
N GLN A 21 5.92 -8.63 -14.73
CA GLN A 21 7.09 -7.88 -15.21
C GLN A 21 8.30 -7.98 -14.29
N GLY A 22 8.11 -8.46 -13.07
CA GLY A 22 9.18 -8.53 -12.08
C GLY A 22 10.20 -9.61 -12.39
N LYS A 23 11.49 -9.29 -12.27
CA LYS A 23 12.59 -10.20 -12.59
C LYS A 23 12.62 -11.44 -11.68
N TYR A 24 12.26 -11.25 -10.41
CA TYR A 24 12.31 -12.33 -9.42
C TYR A 24 10.93 -12.79 -8.98
N SER A 25 9.90 -12.46 -9.77
CA SER A 25 8.50 -12.75 -9.39
C SER A 25 8.24 -14.24 -9.21
N ASP A 26 8.85 -15.10 -10.02
CA ASP A 26 8.64 -16.55 -9.91
C ASP A 26 9.16 -17.13 -8.61
N GLU A 27 10.13 -16.46 -7.98
CA GLU A 27 10.69 -16.89 -6.70
C GLU A 27 9.78 -16.47 -5.52
N ILE A 28 9.02 -15.41 -5.71
CA ILE A 28 8.21 -14.77 -4.66
C ILE A 28 6.74 -15.17 -4.77
N PHE A 29 6.19 -15.17 -5.99
CA PHE A 29 4.78 -15.42 -6.26
C PHE A 29 4.58 -16.75 -7.00
N ASN A 30 3.45 -17.41 -6.72
CA ASN A 30 3.04 -18.61 -7.44
C ASN A 30 2.21 -18.22 -8.68
N ARG A 31 1.68 -19.24 -9.39
CA ARG A 31 0.89 -19.03 -10.61
C ARG A 31 -0.43 -18.29 -10.36
N LYS A 32 -0.90 -18.30 -9.13
CA LYS A 32 -2.11 -17.59 -8.72
C LYS A 32 -1.82 -16.16 -8.25
N TYR A 33 -0.56 -15.71 -8.40
CA TYR A 33 -0.10 -14.38 -7.97
C TYR A 33 -0.18 -14.18 -6.45
N GLU A 34 -0.05 -15.28 -5.70
CA GLU A 34 0.00 -15.27 -4.25
C GLU A 34 1.44 -15.53 -3.79
N LEU A 35 1.78 -15.06 -2.60
CA LEU A 35 3.10 -15.32 -2.03
C LEU A 35 3.30 -16.84 -1.84
N ARG A 36 4.48 -17.33 -2.22
CA ARG A 36 4.77 -18.78 -2.18
C ARG A 36 4.82 -19.34 -0.78
N HIS A 37 5.41 -18.61 0.15
CA HIS A 37 5.74 -19.12 1.47
C HIS A 37 4.88 -18.57 2.59
N ILE A 38 4.23 -17.44 2.38
CA ILE A 38 3.37 -16.80 3.38
C ILE A 38 1.93 -17.00 2.95
N LYS A 39 1.19 -17.83 3.68
CA LYS A 39 -0.18 -18.20 3.32
C LYS A 39 -1.26 -17.38 4.00
N SER A 40 -0.93 -16.75 5.12
CA SER A 40 -1.89 -15.97 5.90
C SER A 40 -1.42 -14.52 5.98
N LEU A 41 -2.28 -13.61 5.54
CA LEU A 41 -2.02 -12.17 5.55
C LEU A 41 -3.14 -11.48 6.31
N ASP A 42 -2.76 -10.69 7.31
CA ASP A 42 -3.71 -9.89 8.08
C ASP A 42 -3.77 -8.47 7.51
N GLN A 43 -4.84 -8.17 6.79
CA GLN A 43 -5.02 -6.85 6.22
C GLN A 43 -5.12 -5.80 7.34
N TRP A 44 -4.26 -4.80 7.27
CA TRP A 44 -4.26 -3.71 8.23
C TRP A 44 -4.00 -2.39 7.49
N PRO A 45 -5.03 -1.82 6.86
CA PRO A 45 -4.90 -0.59 6.07
C PRO A 45 -4.35 0.57 6.89
N ILE A 46 -3.75 1.54 6.21
CA ILE A 46 -3.11 2.69 6.86
C ILE A 46 -4.06 3.42 7.82
N SER A 47 -5.31 3.65 7.40
CA SER A 47 -6.28 4.34 8.26
C SER A 47 -6.54 3.57 9.56
N SER A 48 -6.61 2.24 9.48
CA SER A 48 -6.80 1.38 10.66
C SER A 48 -5.58 1.41 11.56
N VAL A 49 -4.38 1.38 10.99
CA VAL A 49 -3.13 1.47 11.75
C VAL A 49 -3.10 2.78 12.54
N LEU A 50 -3.45 3.89 11.90
CA LEU A 50 -3.44 5.20 12.54
C LEU A 50 -4.45 5.28 13.69
N GLN A 51 -5.62 4.70 13.54
CA GLN A 51 -6.64 4.70 14.59
C GLN A 51 -6.28 3.78 15.74
N GLU A 52 -5.88 2.54 15.43
CA GLU A 52 -5.69 1.50 16.43
C GLU A 52 -4.37 1.59 17.18
N LYS A 53 -3.28 1.88 16.45
CA LYS A 53 -1.95 1.91 17.05
C LYS A 53 -1.54 3.30 17.56
N TYR A 54 -1.98 4.36 16.87
CA TYR A 54 -1.55 5.73 17.18
C TYR A 54 -2.68 6.62 17.70
N ASN A 55 -3.87 6.06 17.86
CA ASN A 55 -5.02 6.76 18.47
C ASN A 55 -5.49 8.02 17.75
N PHE A 56 -5.27 8.11 16.43
CA PHE A 56 -5.84 9.19 15.64
C PHE A 56 -7.35 9.00 15.51
N SER A 57 -8.09 10.10 15.34
CA SER A 57 -9.51 10.03 15.07
C SER A 57 -9.76 9.39 13.69
N GLU A 58 -10.98 8.92 13.46
CA GLU A 58 -11.36 8.36 12.17
C GLU A 58 -11.17 9.39 11.04
N TYR A 59 -11.61 10.63 11.27
CA TYR A 59 -11.47 11.72 10.30
C TYR A 59 -9.99 11.97 9.95
N GLU A 60 -9.15 12.16 10.97
CA GLU A 60 -7.71 12.40 10.78
C GLU A 60 -7.06 11.23 10.07
N SER A 61 -7.38 10.01 10.48
CA SER A 61 -6.81 8.80 9.88
C SER A 61 -7.16 8.69 8.41
N ASN A 62 -8.39 9.00 8.04
CA ASN A 62 -8.83 8.94 6.65
C ASN A 62 -8.16 10.05 5.81
N MET A 63 -7.99 11.23 6.37
CA MET A 63 -7.32 12.34 5.69
C MET A 63 -5.85 12.04 5.45
N ILE A 64 -5.15 11.57 6.47
CA ILE A 64 -3.72 11.20 6.36
C ILE A 64 -3.56 10.06 5.36
N SER A 65 -4.43 9.05 5.45
CA SER A 65 -4.43 7.90 4.55
C SER A 65 -4.62 8.34 3.09
N SER A 66 -5.58 9.23 2.83
CA SER A 66 -5.83 9.73 1.47
C SER A 66 -4.66 10.56 0.93
N PHE A 67 -3.85 11.15 1.81
CA PHE A 67 -2.64 11.86 1.42
C PHE A 67 -1.50 10.89 1.09
N LEU A 68 -1.33 9.85 1.92
CA LEU A 68 -0.21 8.92 1.79
C LEU A 68 -0.39 7.89 0.67
N LEU A 69 -1.61 7.35 0.50
CA LEU A 69 -1.84 6.24 -0.43
C LEU A 69 -1.42 6.52 -1.88
N PRO A 70 -1.71 7.70 -2.47
CA PRO A 70 -1.25 7.98 -3.83
C PRO A 70 0.26 7.97 -3.98
N MET A 71 1.00 8.33 -2.92
CA MET A 71 2.47 8.30 -2.93
C MET A 71 3.01 6.89 -2.82
N LEU A 72 2.21 5.95 -2.32
CA LEU A 72 2.58 4.56 -2.12
C LEU A 72 2.02 3.64 -3.21
N ASP A 73 1.46 4.21 -4.28
CA ASP A 73 0.94 3.46 -5.41
C ASP A 73 2.03 2.51 -5.94
N TYR A 74 1.69 1.24 -6.13
CA TYR A 74 2.60 0.26 -6.70
C TYR A 74 3.07 0.65 -8.10
N ASN A 75 2.19 1.26 -8.89
CA ASN A 75 2.50 1.65 -10.26
C ASN A 75 3.17 3.02 -10.30
N PRO A 76 4.45 3.10 -10.69
CA PRO A 76 5.15 4.39 -10.72
C PRO A 76 4.55 5.39 -11.71
N LYS A 77 3.82 4.92 -12.71
CA LYS A 77 3.17 5.79 -13.70
C LYS A 77 1.97 6.54 -13.12
N THR A 78 1.29 5.96 -12.17
CA THR A 78 0.11 6.56 -11.52
C THR A 78 0.42 7.09 -10.13
N ARG A 79 1.64 6.82 -9.63
CA ARG A 79 2.07 7.30 -8.31
C ARG A 79 2.11 8.83 -8.29
N ALA A 80 1.55 9.43 -7.22
CA ALA A 80 1.52 10.88 -7.08
C ALA A 80 2.92 11.47 -7.00
N ASN A 81 3.14 12.60 -7.68
CA ASN A 81 4.38 13.36 -7.57
C ASN A 81 4.25 14.43 -6.48
N ALA A 82 5.36 15.12 -6.18
CA ALA A 82 5.40 16.12 -5.12
C ALA A 82 4.41 17.27 -5.36
N SER A 83 4.28 17.71 -6.60
CA SER A 83 3.36 18.78 -6.97
C SER A 83 1.91 18.41 -6.67
N GLU A 84 1.53 17.17 -7.00
CA GLU A 84 0.19 16.66 -6.73
C GLU A 84 -0.07 16.53 -5.23
N CYS A 85 0.94 16.04 -4.48
CA CYS A 85 0.82 15.88 -3.03
C CYS A 85 0.62 17.21 -2.31
N LEU A 86 1.26 18.27 -2.78
CA LEU A 86 1.14 19.61 -2.19
C LEU A 86 -0.28 20.18 -2.32
N LYS A 87 -1.06 19.68 -3.24
CA LYS A 87 -2.44 20.14 -3.47
C LYS A 87 -3.46 19.41 -2.59
N HIS A 88 -3.02 18.41 -1.81
CA HIS A 88 -3.94 17.62 -1.00
C HIS A 88 -4.59 18.47 0.09
N THR A 89 -5.88 18.24 0.31
CA THR A 89 -6.70 18.96 1.29
C THR A 89 -6.11 18.96 2.69
N TRP A 90 -5.47 17.85 3.08
CA TRP A 90 -4.86 17.74 4.41
C TRP A 90 -3.78 18.79 4.64
N LEU A 91 -3.02 19.13 3.60
CA LEU A 91 -1.97 20.17 3.68
C LEU A 91 -2.52 21.59 3.51
N GLN A 92 -3.73 21.73 3.01
CA GLN A 92 -4.34 23.02 2.74
C GLN A 92 -5.03 23.63 3.96
N ASN A 93 -5.16 22.88 5.02
CA ASN A 93 -5.84 23.31 6.26
C ASN A 93 -4.92 24.07 7.20
#